data_09b6d229a86de690b88a903f393e3966
#
_entry.id   09b6d229a86de690b88a903f393e3966
#
_cell.length_a   1.000
_cell.length_b   1.000
_cell.length_c   1.000
_cell.angle_alpha   90.00
_cell.angle_beta   90.00
_cell.angle_gamma   90.00
#
_symmetry.space_group_name_H-M   'P 1'
#
loop_
_entity.id
_entity.type
_entity.pdbx_description
1 polymer ?
#
loop_
_entity_poly.entity_id
_entity_poly.type
_entity_poly.pdbx_seq_one_letter_code
_entity_poly.pdbx_strand_id
1 'polypeptide(L)'
;MLTLMPGIADAIRRHGVQTYPNECCGALIGTDGVVEHVAPLPNTTEEGARRRFLIRPTDYKFVEAEATRLKRELLGFYHSHPDHPARPSQYDLDHAFPFFWYVIVSIQQAEPEKMTVWLLADDRSQFREAELVG
;
A
#
# COMPACT_ATOMS: atom_id res chain seq x y z
N MET A 1 -1.68 -11.72 -9.81
CA MET A 1 -2.01 -12.21 -8.47
C MET A 1 -0.91 -11.83 -7.48
N LEU A 2 -1.30 -11.28 -6.36
CA LEU A 2 -0.38 -10.97 -5.26
C LEU A 2 -0.77 -11.83 -4.06
N THR A 3 0.19 -12.55 -3.50
CA THR A 3 -0.03 -13.41 -2.34
C THR A 3 0.58 -12.76 -1.10
N LEU A 4 -0.18 -12.73 -0.01
CA LEU A 4 0.29 -12.23 1.28
C LEU A 4 0.59 -13.44 2.17
N MET A 5 1.81 -13.53 2.68
CA MET A 5 2.18 -14.55 3.65
C MET A 5 1.35 -14.39 4.94
N PRO A 6 1.19 -15.46 5.75
CA PRO A 6 0.43 -15.37 7.00
C PRO A 6 0.91 -14.20 7.87
N GLY A 7 -0.05 -13.42 8.40
CA GLY A 7 0.22 -12.27 9.24
C GLY A 7 0.38 -10.94 8.50
N ILE A 8 0.60 -10.94 7.19
CA ILE A 8 0.81 -9.71 6.43
C ILE A 8 -0.48 -8.89 6.34
N ALA A 9 -1.61 -9.52 5.98
CA ALA A 9 -2.89 -8.83 5.90
C ALA A 9 -3.27 -8.20 7.24
N ASP A 10 -3.05 -8.93 8.35
CA ASP A 10 -3.36 -8.42 9.68
C ASP A 10 -2.46 -7.24 10.06
N ALA A 11 -1.18 -7.27 9.66
CA ALA A 11 -0.27 -6.15 9.90
C ALA A 11 -0.74 -4.89 9.17
N ILE A 12 -1.19 -5.03 7.92
CA ILE A 12 -1.71 -3.91 7.14
C ILE A 12 -2.99 -3.35 7.77
N ARG A 13 -3.94 -4.22 8.14
CA ARG A 13 -5.18 -3.83 8.79
C ARG A 13 -4.92 -3.08 10.10
N ARG A 14 -4.02 -3.61 10.90
CA ARG A 14 -3.65 -3.02 12.19
C ARG A 14 -3.08 -1.62 12.01
N HIS A 15 -2.20 -1.44 11.03
CA HIS A 15 -1.62 -0.13 10.71
C HIS A 15 -2.72 0.85 10.31
N GLY A 16 -3.66 0.43 9.46
CA GLY A 16 -4.80 1.27 9.06
C GLY A 16 -5.67 1.71 10.22
N VAL A 17 -5.93 0.80 11.17
CA VAL A 17 -6.70 1.13 12.38
C VAL A 17 -5.94 2.09 13.29
N GLN A 18 -4.63 1.89 13.46
CA GLN A 18 -3.78 2.74 14.31
C GLN A 18 -3.73 4.19 13.83
N THR A 19 -3.74 4.40 12.51
CA THR A 19 -3.64 5.77 11.96
C THR A 19 -5.00 6.42 11.73
N TYR A 20 -6.08 5.65 11.78
CA TYR A 20 -7.42 6.19 11.58
C TYR A 20 -7.64 7.45 12.46
N PRO A 21 -8.19 8.54 11.98
CA PRO A 21 -8.89 8.75 10.71
C PRO A 21 -8.01 9.17 9.52
N ASN A 22 -6.70 9.07 9.66
CA ASN A 22 -5.77 9.40 8.58
C ASN A 22 -5.37 8.15 7.81
N GLU A 23 -4.95 8.32 6.55
CA GLU A 23 -4.42 7.21 5.75
C GLU A 23 -3.08 6.75 6.31
N CYS A 24 -2.89 5.44 6.39
CA CYS A 24 -1.57 4.86 6.59
C CYS A 24 -0.93 4.57 5.24
N CYS A 25 0.38 4.37 5.23
CA CYS A 25 1.10 3.88 4.06
C CYS A 25 2.30 3.05 4.47
N GLY A 26 2.78 2.23 3.55
CA GLY A 26 3.94 1.39 3.79
C GLY A 26 4.35 0.65 2.53
N ALA A 27 5.43 -0.11 2.63
CA ALA A 27 5.99 -0.88 1.53
C ALA A 27 5.72 -2.38 1.67
N LEU A 28 5.63 -3.04 0.52
CA LEU A 28 5.46 -4.50 0.41
C LEU A 28 6.77 -5.08 -0.10
N ILE A 29 7.34 -6.02 0.64
CA ILE A 29 8.65 -6.62 0.33
C ILE A 29 8.49 -8.13 0.23
N GLY A 30 9.07 -8.72 -0.80
CA GLY A 30 9.01 -10.16 -1.02
C GLY A 30 9.65 -10.58 -2.33
N THR A 31 9.18 -11.68 -2.90
CA THR A 31 9.73 -12.24 -4.14
C THR A 31 8.62 -12.91 -4.95
N ASP A 32 8.64 -12.71 -6.28
CA ASP A 32 7.74 -13.40 -7.21
C ASP A 32 6.26 -13.25 -6.86
N GLY A 33 5.85 -12.03 -6.52
CA GLY A 33 4.45 -11.76 -6.19
C GLY A 33 3.99 -12.29 -4.84
N VAL A 34 4.92 -12.65 -3.96
CA VAL A 34 4.63 -13.10 -2.60
C VAL A 34 5.19 -12.08 -1.61
N VAL A 35 4.30 -11.44 -0.85
CA VAL A 35 4.70 -10.47 0.18
C VAL A 35 5.07 -11.21 1.45
N GLU A 36 6.31 -11.06 1.89
CA GLU A 36 6.85 -11.70 3.09
C GLU A 36 7.04 -10.73 4.24
N HIS A 37 7.22 -9.44 3.94
CA HIS A 37 7.42 -8.38 4.93
C HIS A 37 6.69 -7.11 4.52
N VAL A 38 6.28 -6.32 5.49
CA VAL A 38 5.80 -4.97 5.28
C VAL A 38 6.68 -3.99 6.04
N ALA A 39 6.87 -2.81 5.48
CA ALA A 39 7.62 -1.73 6.12
C ALA A 39 6.69 -0.53 6.27
N PRO A 40 6.10 -0.30 7.46
CA PRO A 40 5.29 0.89 7.69
C PRO A 40 6.10 2.16 7.45
N LEU A 41 5.47 3.14 6.81
CA LEU A 41 6.08 4.43 6.52
C LEU A 41 5.22 5.55 7.10
N PRO A 42 5.83 6.69 7.45
CA PRO A 42 5.05 7.83 7.89
C PRO A 42 4.29 8.43 6.71
N ASN A 43 3.06 8.89 6.96
CA ASN A 43 2.34 9.69 5.99
C ASN A 43 2.81 11.14 6.15
N THR A 44 3.59 11.63 5.18
CA THR A 44 4.23 12.94 5.25
C THR A 44 3.47 14.04 4.51
N THR A 45 2.23 13.77 4.10
CA THR A 45 1.41 14.81 3.48
C THR A 45 1.14 15.94 4.46
N GLU A 46 1.24 17.18 3.98
CA GLU A 46 0.98 18.37 4.79
C GLU A 46 -0.51 18.71 4.82
N GLU A 47 -1.27 18.21 3.86
CA GLU A 47 -2.69 18.49 3.74
C GLU A 47 -3.47 17.21 3.40
N GLY A 48 -4.67 17.10 3.96
CA GLY A 48 -5.62 16.08 3.57
C GLY A 48 -5.23 14.66 3.95
N ALA A 49 -4.57 14.45 5.10
CA ALA A 49 -4.12 13.13 5.55
C ALA A 49 -5.24 12.08 5.66
N ARG A 50 -6.49 12.50 5.76
CA ARG A 50 -7.64 11.59 5.76
C ARG A 50 -7.94 10.97 4.39
N ARG A 51 -7.46 11.60 3.32
CA ARG A 51 -7.74 11.20 1.93
C ARG A 51 -6.50 11.11 1.06
N ARG A 52 -5.33 11.39 1.62
CA ARG A 52 -4.07 11.44 0.88
C ARG A 52 -2.94 10.89 1.73
N PHE A 53 -1.94 10.36 1.08
CA PHE A 53 -0.68 10.03 1.71
C PHE A 53 0.46 10.48 0.80
N LEU A 54 1.63 10.66 1.38
CA LEU A 54 2.82 11.03 0.64
C LEU A 54 4.01 10.25 1.16
N ILE A 55 4.70 9.56 0.25
CA ILE A 55 5.95 8.87 0.53
C ILE A 55 7.10 9.72 0.00
N ARG A 56 8.01 10.13 0.87
CA ARG A 56 9.15 10.95 0.48
C ARG A 56 10.16 10.10 -0.32
N PRO A 57 10.98 10.74 -1.21
CA PRO A 57 12.07 10.03 -1.89
C PRO A 57 13.02 9.33 -0.91
N THR A 58 13.27 9.90 0.26
CA THR A 58 14.11 9.29 1.30
C THR A 58 13.48 8.02 1.86
N ASP A 59 12.15 7.99 2.03
CA ASP A 59 11.43 6.80 2.49
C ASP A 59 11.45 5.71 1.42
N TYR A 60 11.31 6.08 0.15
CA TYR A 60 11.43 5.15 -0.97
C TYR A 60 12.81 4.47 -0.98
N LYS A 61 13.87 5.27 -0.85
CA LYS A 61 15.24 4.74 -0.78
C LYS A 61 15.44 3.84 0.44
N PHE A 62 14.84 4.19 1.56
CA PHE A 62 14.92 3.40 2.78
C PHE A 62 14.33 2.00 2.56
N VAL A 63 13.10 1.91 2.01
CA VAL A 63 12.47 0.59 1.81
C VAL A 63 13.14 -0.21 0.70
N GLU A 64 13.70 0.44 -0.31
CA GLU A 64 14.48 -0.22 -1.35
C GLU A 64 15.74 -0.84 -0.76
N ALA A 65 16.45 -0.11 0.10
CA ALA A 65 17.61 -0.63 0.82
C ALA A 65 17.23 -1.77 1.76
N GLU A 66 16.09 -1.68 2.43
CA GLU A 66 15.59 -2.73 3.32
C GLU A 66 15.31 -4.01 2.55
N ALA A 67 14.68 -3.91 1.38
CA ALA A 67 14.45 -5.07 0.51
C ALA A 67 15.78 -5.71 0.10
N THR A 68 16.75 -4.91 -0.28
CA THR A 68 18.10 -5.40 -0.64
C THR A 68 18.76 -6.10 0.54
N ARG A 69 18.69 -5.52 1.73
CA ARG A 69 19.23 -6.11 2.95
C ARG A 69 18.64 -7.48 3.24
N LEU A 70 17.33 -7.64 3.01
CA LEU A 70 16.63 -8.91 3.19
C LEU A 70 16.80 -9.87 2.02
N LYS A 71 17.53 -9.47 0.97
CA LYS A 71 17.69 -10.23 -0.29
C LYS A 71 16.34 -10.52 -0.93
N ARG A 72 15.47 -9.52 -0.93
CA ARG A 72 14.13 -9.55 -1.52
C ARG A 72 13.95 -8.34 -2.43
N GLU A 73 12.74 -8.23 -2.98
CA GLU A 73 12.37 -7.15 -3.89
C GLU A 73 11.35 -6.24 -3.25
N LEU A 74 11.39 -4.95 -3.59
CA LEU A 74 10.31 -4.03 -3.30
C LEU A 74 9.19 -4.33 -4.31
N LEU A 75 8.10 -4.93 -3.84
CA LEU A 75 6.99 -5.35 -4.70
C LEU A 75 5.97 -4.24 -4.93
N GLY A 76 5.84 -3.32 -4.00
CA GLY A 76 4.88 -2.24 -4.10
C GLY A 76 4.61 -1.57 -2.77
N PHE A 77 3.43 -0.99 -2.66
CA PHE A 77 3.04 -0.19 -1.51
C PHE A 77 1.62 -0.51 -1.08
N TYR A 78 1.30 -0.21 0.17
CA TYR A 78 -0.06 -0.29 0.68
C TYR A 78 -0.46 1.03 1.30
N HIS A 79 -1.76 1.30 1.32
CA HIS A 79 -2.33 2.43 2.06
C HIS A 79 -3.76 2.12 2.47
N SER A 80 -4.30 2.90 3.40
CA SER A 80 -5.67 2.75 3.85
C SER A 80 -6.55 3.85 3.27
N HIS A 81 -7.84 3.53 3.13
CA HIS A 81 -8.89 4.48 2.76
C HIS A 81 -9.85 4.62 3.93
N PRO A 82 -9.66 5.63 4.81
CA PRO A 82 -10.57 5.86 5.93
C PRO A 82 -11.95 6.28 5.44
N ASP A 83 -12.98 5.52 5.83
CA ASP A 83 -14.39 5.78 5.56
C ASP A 83 -14.76 5.89 4.08
N HIS A 84 -13.96 5.26 3.18
CA HIS A 84 -14.33 5.15 1.77
C HIS A 84 -13.82 3.83 1.18
N PRO A 85 -14.33 3.42 -0.01
CA PRO A 85 -14.05 2.10 -0.56
C PRO A 85 -12.58 1.87 -0.90
N ALA A 86 -12.16 0.60 -0.94
CA ALA A 86 -10.81 0.17 -1.30
C ALA A 86 -10.62 0.22 -2.83
N ARG A 87 -10.77 1.40 -3.41
CA ARG A 87 -10.56 1.68 -4.83
C ARG A 87 -9.62 2.87 -4.99
N PRO A 88 -8.69 2.83 -5.95
CA PRO A 88 -7.78 3.96 -6.15
C PRO A 88 -8.51 5.26 -6.43
N SER A 89 -8.07 6.33 -5.78
CA SER A 89 -8.53 7.68 -6.08
C SER A 89 -7.78 8.27 -7.26
N GLN A 90 -8.22 9.41 -7.76
CA GLN A 90 -7.48 10.14 -8.79
C GLN A 90 -6.09 10.55 -8.26
N TYR A 91 -6.01 10.95 -6.99
CA TYR A 91 -4.75 11.28 -6.36
C TYR A 91 -3.81 10.06 -6.35
N ASP A 92 -4.33 8.87 -6.02
CA ASP A 92 -3.55 7.64 -6.04
C ASP A 92 -2.98 7.38 -7.43
N LEU A 93 -3.81 7.54 -8.48
CA LEU A 93 -3.39 7.34 -9.86
C LEU A 93 -2.30 8.33 -10.27
N ASP A 94 -2.48 9.60 -9.92
CA ASP A 94 -1.54 10.67 -10.31
C ASP A 94 -0.17 10.49 -9.66
N HIS A 95 -0.09 9.81 -8.52
CA HIS A 95 1.14 9.65 -7.75
C HIS A 95 1.70 8.23 -7.77
N ALA A 96 1.07 7.31 -8.54
CA ALA A 96 1.52 5.93 -8.59
C ALA A 96 2.78 5.77 -9.45
N PHE A 97 3.61 4.79 -9.06
CA PHE A 97 4.78 4.39 -9.84
C PHE A 97 4.45 3.15 -10.67
N PRO A 98 4.90 3.06 -11.93
CA PRO A 98 4.71 1.85 -12.73
C PRO A 98 5.47 0.66 -12.13
N PHE A 99 5.03 -0.55 -12.49
CA PHE A 99 5.65 -1.82 -12.11
C PHE A 99 5.50 -2.22 -10.65
N PHE A 100 4.71 -1.48 -9.85
CA PHE A 100 4.46 -1.83 -8.46
C PHE A 100 3.02 -2.26 -8.25
N TRP A 101 2.85 -3.12 -7.24
CA TRP A 101 1.54 -3.51 -6.71
C TRP A 101 1.07 -2.45 -5.71
N TYR A 102 -0.22 -2.17 -5.73
CA TYR A 102 -0.83 -1.23 -4.78
C TYR A 102 -1.96 -1.93 -4.03
N VAL A 103 -1.75 -2.15 -2.74
CA VAL A 103 -2.76 -2.73 -1.84
C VAL A 103 -3.49 -1.60 -1.13
N ILE A 104 -4.81 -1.66 -1.14
CA ILE A 104 -5.66 -0.68 -0.46
C ILE A 104 -6.53 -1.42 0.53
N VAL A 105 -6.56 -0.95 1.77
CA VAL A 105 -7.47 -1.46 2.80
C VAL A 105 -8.45 -0.36 3.19
N SER A 106 -9.75 -0.66 3.14
CA SER A 106 -10.78 0.25 3.60
C SER A 106 -10.92 0.12 5.12
N ILE A 107 -10.93 1.26 5.81
CA ILE A 107 -11.15 1.31 7.27
C ILE A 107 -12.42 2.13 7.49
N GLN A 108 -13.51 1.48 7.88
CA GLN A 108 -14.81 2.10 8.08
C GLN A 108 -15.09 2.27 9.56
N GLN A 109 -15.24 3.50 10.03
CA GLN A 109 -15.50 3.79 11.44
C GLN A 109 -14.52 3.07 12.37
N ALA A 110 -13.23 3.16 12.04
CA ALA A 110 -12.11 2.53 12.76
C ALA A 110 -12.08 0.98 12.69
N GLU A 111 -12.89 0.36 11.83
CA GLU A 111 -12.91 -1.10 11.63
C GLU A 111 -12.38 -1.47 10.25
N PRO A 112 -11.50 -2.47 10.13
CA PRO A 112 -10.99 -2.89 8.82
C PRO A 112 -12.08 -3.61 8.03
N GLU A 113 -12.18 -3.22 6.76
CA GLU A 113 -13.13 -3.79 5.81
C GLU A 113 -12.37 -4.47 4.67
N LYS A 114 -12.81 -4.29 3.44
CA LYS A 114 -12.26 -4.94 2.26
C LYS A 114 -10.82 -4.49 1.97
N MET A 115 -9.99 -5.43 1.54
CA MET A 115 -8.64 -5.19 1.05
C MET A 115 -8.57 -5.61 -0.42
N THR A 116 -7.98 -4.78 -1.25
CA THR A 116 -7.86 -4.99 -2.70
C THR A 116 -6.41 -4.77 -3.16
N VAL A 117 -6.09 -5.27 -4.35
CA VAL A 117 -4.78 -5.01 -4.96
C VAL A 117 -4.95 -4.56 -6.41
N TRP A 118 -4.10 -3.64 -6.82
CA TRP A 118 -4.17 -2.98 -8.12
C TRP A 118 -2.79 -2.90 -8.75
N LEU A 119 -2.76 -2.95 -10.08
CA LEU A 119 -1.56 -2.69 -10.89
C LEU A 119 -1.82 -1.49 -11.77
N LEU A 120 -0.83 -0.61 -11.87
CA LEU A 120 -0.89 0.52 -12.79
C LEU A 120 -0.68 0.00 -14.22
N ALA A 121 -1.52 0.43 -15.15
CA ALA A 121 -1.34 0.13 -16.56
C ALA A 121 -0.03 0.73 -17.08
N ASP A 122 0.58 0.09 -18.09
CA ASP A 122 1.90 0.50 -18.62
C ASP A 122 1.90 1.95 -19.12
N ASP A 123 0.78 2.40 -19.70
CA ASP A 123 0.63 3.78 -20.16
C ASP A 123 0.25 4.76 -19.05
N ARG A 124 0.11 4.29 -17.81
CA ARG A 124 -0.25 5.06 -16.61
C ARG A 124 -1.65 5.68 -16.66
N SER A 125 -2.51 5.21 -17.55
CA SER A 125 -3.85 5.78 -17.70
C SER A 125 -4.84 5.36 -16.63
N GLN A 126 -4.64 4.17 -16.06
CA GLN A 126 -5.58 3.60 -15.10
C GLN A 126 -4.94 2.48 -14.29
N PHE A 127 -5.58 2.15 -13.17
CA PHE A 127 -5.29 0.93 -12.42
C PHE A 127 -6.15 -0.21 -12.91
N ARG A 128 -5.61 -1.42 -12.81
CA ARG A 128 -6.36 -2.67 -13.05
C ARG A 128 -6.39 -3.47 -11.75
N GLU A 129 -7.57 -3.88 -11.34
CA GLU A 129 -7.70 -4.73 -10.16
C GLU A 129 -7.12 -6.11 -10.46
N ALA A 130 -6.38 -6.64 -9.48
CA ALA A 130 -5.79 -7.98 -9.55
C ALA A 130 -6.32 -8.85 -8.42
N GLU A 131 -5.95 -10.14 -8.44
CA GLU A 131 -6.34 -11.07 -7.39
C GLU A 131 -5.41 -10.96 -6.20
N LEU A 132 -5.98 -10.84 -5.00
CA LEU A 132 -5.27 -10.82 -3.74
C LEU A 132 -5.55 -12.11 -2.98
N VAL A 133 -4.48 -12.82 -2.58
CA VAL A 133 -4.56 -14.10 -1.88
C VAL A 133 -3.86 -13.95 -0.52
N GLY A 134 -4.47 -14.49 0.51
CA GLY A 134 -3.91 -14.40 1.88
C GLY A 134 -4.85 -13.74 2.91
#